data_937e7e4349d747d7417bc236d5acf276
#
_entry.id   937e7e4349d747d7417bc236d5acf276
#
_cell.length_a   1.000
_cell.length_b   1.000
_cell.length_c   1.000
_cell.angle_alpha   90.00
_cell.angle_beta   90.00
_cell.angle_gamma   90.00
#
_symmetry.space_group_name_H-M   'P 1'
#
loop_
_entity.id
_entity.type
_entity.pdbx_description
1 polymer ?
#
loop_
_entity_poly.entity_id
_entity_poly.type
_entity_poly.pdbx_seq_one_letter_code
_entity_poly.pdbx_strand_id
1 'polypeptide(L)'
;MQKAEIKIIFYLLQDKNNVNKTVRQIADAANVSIGSVHNTLTNLTEKGYIVETDKKRVLRKRSVLIDKWALGYAETLKPTLYLNRFKFISSAIQESWQNLVLPPLLHWGGEAAAALLDHYIQPQQWEIYTPDNANALITTAKMIPDAAGEIYVYKQFWQEAGTPILVIYADLLAMEDDRLKEVAERIKPQI
;
A
#
# COMPACT_ATOMS: atom_id res chain seq x y z
N MET A 1 6.77 2.29 -14.08
CA MET A 1 7.76 1.69 -13.14
C MET A 1 7.67 0.17 -13.21
N GLN A 2 8.77 -0.56 -12.97
CA GLN A 2 8.73 -2.03 -12.86
C GLN A 2 8.32 -2.45 -11.43
N LYS A 3 7.75 -3.64 -11.26
CA LYS A 3 7.29 -4.13 -9.94
C LYS A 3 8.40 -4.15 -8.87
N ALA A 4 9.61 -4.55 -9.24
CA ALA A 4 10.75 -4.55 -8.33
C ALA A 4 11.12 -3.11 -7.90
N GLU A 5 11.14 -2.16 -8.83
CA GLU A 5 11.41 -0.75 -8.56
C GLU A 5 10.37 -0.16 -7.59
N ILE A 6 9.07 -0.50 -7.78
CA ILE A 6 7.99 -0.05 -6.88
C ILE A 6 8.23 -0.56 -5.45
N LYS A 7 8.57 -1.84 -5.27
CA LYS A 7 8.86 -2.42 -3.96
C LYS A 7 10.10 -1.81 -3.30
N ILE A 8 11.13 -1.53 -4.07
CA ILE A 8 12.36 -0.89 -3.57
C ILE A 8 12.04 0.54 -3.10
N ILE A 9 11.37 1.34 -3.93
CA ILE A 9 11.02 2.73 -3.58
C ILE A 9 10.07 2.75 -2.37
N PHE A 10 9.12 1.82 -2.28
CA PHE A 10 8.29 1.64 -1.09
C PHE A 10 9.16 1.52 0.17
N TYR A 11 10.10 0.57 0.17
CA TYR A 11 11.01 0.38 1.31
C TYR A 11 11.82 1.64 1.63
N LEU A 12 12.34 2.34 0.62
CA LEU A 12 13.11 3.59 0.82
C LEU A 12 12.24 4.72 1.41
N LEU A 13 10.94 4.72 1.12
CA LEU A 13 10.00 5.72 1.62
C LEU A 13 9.50 5.44 3.06
N GLN A 14 9.67 4.23 3.61
CA GLN A 14 9.23 3.91 4.98
C GLN A 14 10.09 4.62 6.04
N ASP A 15 11.39 4.74 5.84
CA ASP A 15 12.31 5.42 6.76
C ASP A 15 13.43 6.11 5.98
N LYS A 16 13.76 7.35 6.39
CA LYS A 16 14.83 8.16 5.78
C LYS A 16 16.21 7.50 5.81
N ASN A 17 16.43 6.57 6.75
CA ASN A 17 17.69 5.85 6.88
C ASN A 17 17.78 4.64 5.94
N ASN A 18 16.66 4.17 5.39
CA ASN A 18 16.64 3.00 4.53
C ASN A 18 17.49 3.19 3.26
N VAL A 19 17.60 4.41 2.77
CA VAL A 19 18.47 4.74 1.62
C VAL A 19 19.96 4.48 1.91
N ASN A 20 20.36 4.41 3.17
CA ASN A 20 21.75 4.14 3.61
C ASN A 20 22.03 2.67 3.91
N LYS A 21 21.02 1.81 3.86
CA LYS A 21 21.21 0.35 3.98
C LYS A 21 22.04 -0.18 2.82
N THR A 22 22.69 -1.31 3.04
CA THR A 22 23.43 -2.00 1.97
C THR A 22 22.46 -2.49 0.89
N VAL A 23 22.95 -2.66 -0.33
CA VAL A 23 22.15 -3.19 -1.47
C VAL A 23 21.50 -4.53 -1.11
N ARG A 24 22.22 -5.41 -0.38
CA ARG A 24 21.69 -6.69 0.08
C ARG A 24 20.55 -6.52 1.09
N GLN A 25 20.70 -5.65 2.10
CA GLN A 25 19.65 -5.37 3.07
C GLN A 25 18.37 -4.82 2.43
N ILE A 26 18.53 -3.94 1.42
CA ILE A 26 17.38 -3.41 0.66
C ILE A 26 16.74 -4.53 -0.17
N ALA A 27 17.53 -5.39 -0.81
CA ALA A 27 17.03 -6.50 -1.61
C ALA A 27 16.22 -7.51 -0.77
N ASP A 28 16.74 -7.87 0.40
CA ASP A 28 16.08 -8.77 1.34
C ASP A 28 14.77 -8.16 1.86
N ALA A 29 14.79 -6.89 2.29
CA ALA A 29 13.64 -6.20 2.83
C ALA A 29 12.52 -5.98 1.78
N ALA A 30 12.88 -5.63 0.54
CA ALA A 30 11.94 -5.43 -0.55
C ALA A 30 11.54 -6.74 -1.27
N ASN A 31 12.15 -7.88 -0.89
CA ASN A 31 11.99 -9.17 -1.56
C ASN A 31 12.18 -9.09 -3.08
N VAL A 32 13.38 -8.62 -3.48
CA VAL A 32 13.78 -8.44 -4.88
C VAL A 32 15.24 -8.85 -5.10
N SER A 33 15.68 -8.93 -6.35
CA SER A 33 17.09 -9.22 -6.66
C SER A 33 18.02 -8.05 -6.33
N ILE A 34 19.28 -8.36 -5.99
CA ILE A 34 20.36 -7.38 -5.77
C ILE A 34 20.55 -6.47 -7.01
N GLY A 35 20.48 -7.05 -8.21
CA GLY A 35 20.58 -6.30 -9.46
C GLY A 35 19.46 -5.28 -9.64
N SER A 36 18.22 -5.62 -9.24
CA SER A 36 17.11 -4.68 -9.27
C SER A 36 17.34 -3.48 -8.34
N VAL A 37 17.90 -3.73 -7.14
CA VAL A 37 18.24 -2.65 -6.20
C VAL A 37 19.31 -1.74 -6.77
N HIS A 38 20.40 -2.32 -7.31
CA HIS A 38 21.48 -1.55 -7.92
C HIS A 38 20.95 -0.63 -9.03
N ASN A 39 20.21 -1.19 -9.98
CA ASN A 39 19.61 -0.43 -11.08
C ASN A 39 18.66 0.67 -10.59
N THR A 40 17.83 0.38 -9.58
CA THR A 40 16.90 1.37 -9.02
C THR A 40 17.65 2.50 -8.34
N LEU A 41 18.63 2.22 -7.50
CA LEU A 41 19.44 3.25 -6.83
C LEU A 41 20.18 4.12 -7.83
N THR A 42 20.80 3.54 -8.86
CA THR A 42 21.46 4.27 -9.95
C THR A 42 20.48 5.21 -10.65
N ASN A 43 19.32 4.71 -11.07
CA ASN A 43 18.28 5.50 -11.72
C ASN A 43 17.76 6.65 -10.83
N LEU A 44 17.56 6.40 -9.53
CA LEU A 44 17.14 7.44 -8.58
C LEU A 44 18.24 8.51 -8.38
N THR A 45 19.51 8.13 -8.41
CA THR A 45 20.66 9.04 -8.35
C THR A 45 20.74 9.90 -9.59
N GLU A 46 20.69 9.31 -10.78
CA GLU A 46 20.72 10.03 -12.06
C GLU A 46 19.57 11.04 -12.19
N LYS A 47 18.39 10.71 -11.66
CA LYS A 47 17.22 11.61 -11.65
C LYS A 47 17.23 12.62 -10.49
N GLY A 48 18.25 12.60 -9.64
CA GLY A 48 18.42 13.52 -8.51
C GLY A 48 17.42 13.30 -7.36
N TYR A 49 16.87 12.09 -7.22
CA TYR A 49 16.12 11.68 -6.04
C TYR A 49 17.02 11.22 -4.91
N ILE A 50 18.18 10.69 -5.22
CA ILE A 50 19.23 10.34 -4.26
C ILE A 50 20.44 11.23 -4.54
N VAL A 51 20.95 11.84 -3.48
CA VAL A 51 22.19 12.65 -3.51
C VAL A 51 23.11 12.11 -2.44
N GLU A 52 24.40 11.96 -2.77
CA GLU A 52 25.42 11.59 -1.81
C GLU A 52 26.04 12.85 -1.20
N THR A 53 26.05 12.93 0.13
CA THR A 53 26.63 14.02 0.91
C THR A 53 27.36 13.42 2.10
N ASP A 54 28.66 13.74 2.27
CA ASP A 54 29.50 13.28 3.39
C ASP A 54 29.44 11.75 3.61
N LYS A 55 29.54 10.99 2.53
CA LYS A 55 29.46 9.51 2.52
C LYS A 55 28.11 8.94 2.93
N LYS A 56 27.04 9.75 2.97
CA LYS A 56 25.67 9.32 3.21
C LYS A 56 24.80 9.65 2.02
N ARG A 57 23.88 8.75 1.71
CA ARG A 57 22.81 8.98 0.74
C ARG A 57 21.64 9.70 1.40
N VAL A 58 21.13 10.71 0.73
CA VAL A 58 19.96 11.47 1.17
C VAL A 58 18.89 11.42 0.12
N LEU A 59 17.67 11.04 0.53
CA LEU A 59 16.51 11.05 -0.37
C LEU A 59 15.99 12.49 -0.50
N ARG A 60 16.01 13.01 -1.71
CA ARG A 60 15.52 14.34 -2.10
C ARG A 60 14.18 14.24 -2.80
N LYS A 61 13.45 15.35 -2.90
CA LYS A 61 12.17 15.43 -3.63
C LYS A 61 11.20 14.32 -3.19
N ARG A 62 11.16 14.02 -1.88
CA ARG A 62 10.40 12.89 -1.31
C ARG A 62 8.91 12.94 -1.71
N SER A 63 8.27 14.11 -1.63
CA SER A 63 6.85 14.26 -2.00
C SER A 63 6.61 13.89 -3.48
N VAL A 64 7.46 14.36 -4.39
CA VAL A 64 7.36 14.00 -5.83
C VAL A 64 7.58 12.50 -6.05
N LEU A 65 8.47 11.87 -5.28
CA LEU A 65 8.71 10.44 -5.38
C LEU A 65 7.52 9.64 -4.84
N ILE A 66 6.86 10.11 -3.79
CA ILE A 66 5.62 9.54 -3.26
C ILE A 66 4.54 9.51 -4.35
N ASP A 67 4.29 10.64 -5.03
CA ASP A 67 3.26 10.73 -6.06
C ASP A 67 3.57 9.80 -7.25
N LYS A 68 4.83 9.78 -7.69
CA LYS A 68 5.27 8.84 -8.75
C LYS A 68 5.16 7.39 -8.33
N TRP A 69 5.47 7.09 -7.08
CA TRP A 69 5.34 5.75 -6.54
C TRP A 69 3.87 5.33 -6.51
N ALA A 70 2.98 6.19 -6.01
CA ALA A 70 1.55 5.91 -5.92
C ALA A 70 0.96 5.56 -7.30
N LEU A 71 1.28 6.35 -8.33
CA LEU A 71 0.85 6.07 -9.70
C LEU A 71 1.41 4.73 -10.20
N GLY A 72 2.71 4.50 -10.04
CA GLY A 72 3.35 3.24 -10.46
C GLY A 72 2.78 2.03 -9.72
N TYR A 73 2.50 2.16 -8.42
CA TYR A 73 1.86 1.13 -7.63
C TYR A 73 0.46 0.80 -8.16
N ALA A 74 -0.39 1.81 -8.34
CA ALA A 74 -1.76 1.65 -8.81
C ALA A 74 -1.84 0.97 -10.20
N GLU A 75 -1.01 1.41 -11.14
CA GLU A 75 -1.05 0.92 -12.51
C GLU A 75 -0.33 -0.44 -12.71
N THR A 76 0.75 -0.70 -11.96
CA THR A 76 1.65 -1.82 -12.27
C THR A 76 1.65 -2.91 -11.21
N LEU A 77 1.69 -2.57 -9.91
CA LEU A 77 1.83 -3.58 -8.85
C LEU A 77 0.47 -4.05 -8.35
N LYS A 78 -0.41 -3.12 -7.94
CA LYS A 78 -1.70 -3.44 -7.32
C LYS A 78 -2.56 -4.42 -8.13
N PRO A 79 -2.71 -4.29 -9.47
CA PRO A 79 -3.51 -5.25 -10.26
C PRO A 79 -2.99 -6.69 -10.16
N THR A 80 -1.68 -6.87 -9.93
CA THR A 80 -1.07 -8.21 -9.82
C THR A 80 -1.17 -8.81 -8.41
N LEU A 81 -1.62 -8.02 -7.45
CA LEU A 81 -1.84 -8.46 -6.07
C LEU A 81 -3.29 -8.90 -5.84
N TYR A 82 -4.19 -8.63 -6.77
CA TYR A 82 -5.60 -9.01 -6.66
C TYR A 82 -5.75 -10.52 -6.47
N LEU A 83 -6.54 -10.92 -5.48
CA LEU A 83 -6.84 -12.31 -5.16
C LEU A 83 -8.28 -12.68 -5.47
N ASN A 84 -9.25 -11.95 -4.89
CA ASN A 84 -10.66 -12.28 -4.98
C ASN A 84 -11.55 -11.10 -4.54
N ARG A 85 -12.88 -11.25 -4.76
CA ARG A 85 -13.91 -10.34 -4.25
C ARG A 85 -14.83 -11.03 -3.27
N PHE A 86 -15.34 -10.28 -2.33
CA PHE A 86 -16.26 -10.72 -1.30
C PHE A 86 -17.37 -9.69 -1.13
N LYS A 87 -18.46 -10.12 -0.51
CA LYS A 87 -19.48 -9.23 0.04
C LYS A 87 -19.70 -9.52 1.52
N PHE A 88 -20.26 -8.57 2.22
CA PHE A 88 -20.75 -8.80 3.58
C PHE A 88 -21.93 -9.77 3.54
N ILE A 89 -22.05 -10.62 4.57
CA ILE A 89 -23.15 -11.61 4.65
C ILE A 89 -24.52 -10.94 4.81
N SER A 90 -24.55 -9.69 5.30
CA SER A 90 -25.77 -8.88 5.43
C SER A 90 -25.46 -7.38 5.44
N SER A 91 -26.47 -6.55 5.10
CA SER A 91 -26.37 -5.08 5.18
C SER A 91 -26.10 -4.58 6.61
N ALA A 92 -26.65 -5.22 7.63
CA ALA A 92 -26.40 -4.86 9.02
C ALA A 92 -24.91 -5.02 9.42
N ILE A 93 -24.22 -6.02 8.86
CA ILE A 93 -22.78 -6.19 9.06
C ILE A 93 -22.01 -5.13 8.28
N GLN A 94 -22.40 -4.83 7.05
CA GLN A 94 -21.81 -3.76 6.25
C GLN A 94 -21.93 -2.40 6.95
N GLU A 95 -23.10 -2.06 7.49
CA GLU A 95 -23.31 -0.81 8.22
C GLU A 95 -22.46 -0.70 9.48
N SER A 96 -22.14 -1.83 10.10
CA SER A 96 -21.30 -1.92 11.31
C SER A 96 -19.87 -2.41 11.05
N TRP A 97 -19.36 -2.29 9.83
CA TRP A 97 -18.07 -2.84 9.39
C TRP A 97 -16.89 -2.42 10.29
N GLN A 98 -16.94 -1.22 10.85
CA GLN A 98 -15.91 -0.69 11.75
C GLN A 98 -15.74 -1.53 13.03
N ASN A 99 -16.78 -2.26 13.42
CA ASN A 99 -16.77 -3.13 14.61
C ASN A 99 -16.29 -4.56 14.27
N LEU A 100 -16.02 -4.86 12.99
CA LEU A 100 -15.53 -6.17 12.60
C LEU A 100 -14.07 -6.32 12.98
N VAL A 101 -13.78 -7.37 13.72
CA VAL A 101 -12.42 -7.80 13.99
C VAL A 101 -11.98 -8.67 12.83
N LEU A 102 -11.05 -8.15 12.02
CA LEU A 102 -10.45 -8.96 10.98
C LEU A 102 -9.59 -10.08 11.59
N PRO A 103 -9.49 -11.24 10.92
CA PRO A 103 -8.53 -12.28 11.29
C PRO A 103 -7.11 -11.71 11.42
N PRO A 104 -6.27 -12.30 12.29
CA PRO A 104 -4.87 -11.91 12.40
C PRO A 104 -4.18 -11.85 11.03
N LEU A 105 -3.32 -10.85 10.83
CA LEU A 105 -2.57 -10.57 9.61
C LEU A 105 -3.40 -10.04 8.43
N LEU A 106 -4.71 -9.88 8.57
CA LEU A 106 -5.54 -9.19 7.58
C LEU A 106 -5.75 -7.74 8.00
N HIS A 107 -5.62 -6.83 7.03
CA HIS A 107 -5.67 -5.39 7.30
C HIS A 107 -6.59 -4.68 6.31
N TRP A 108 -7.40 -3.74 6.82
CA TRP A 108 -8.16 -2.84 5.96
C TRP A 108 -7.22 -2.00 5.09
N GLY A 109 -7.57 -1.80 3.82
CA GLY A 109 -6.91 -0.91 2.86
C GLY A 109 -7.90 0.13 2.31
N GLY A 110 -7.45 0.91 1.34
CA GLY A 110 -8.28 1.86 0.61
C GLY A 110 -9.12 2.79 1.48
N GLU A 111 -10.39 2.97 1.10
CA GLU A 111 -11.34 3.83 1.81
C GLU A 111 -11.56 3.38 3.26
N ALA A 112 -11.61 2.08 3.52
CA ALA A 112 -11.86 1.57 4.88
C ALA A 112 -10.70 1.93 5.83
N ALA A 113 -9.46 1.74 5.40
CA ALA A 113 -8.30 2.13 6.19
C ALA A 113 -8.24 3.65 6.40
N ALA A 114 -8.53 4.44 5.36
CA ALA A 114 -8.59 5.89 5.45
C ALA A 114 -9.69 6.38 6.41
N ALA A 115 -10.86 5.75 6.39
CA ALA A 115 -11.97 6.06 7.30
C ALA A 115 -11.62 5.78 8.78
N LEU A 116 -10.81 4.75 9.04
CA LEU A 116 -10.32 4.46 10.39
C LEU A 116 -9.25 5.45 10.87
N LEU A 117 -8.50 6.07 9.95
CA LEU A 117 -7.47 7.05 10.27
C LEU A 117 -8.04 8.46 10.50
N ASP A 118 -8.94 8.91 9.65
CA ASP A 118 -9.37 10.31 9.58
C ASP A 118 -10.85 10.52 9.95
N HIS A 119 -11.65 9.46 9.99
CA HIS A 119 -13.11 9.49 10.27
C HIS A 119 -13.92 10.46 9.37
N TYR A 120 -13.35 10.90 8.25
CA TYR A 120 -13.95 11.90 7.36
C TYR A 120 -14.87 11.29 6.31
N ILE A 121 -14.60 10.06 5.89
CA ILE A 121 -15.35 9.38 4.81
C ILE A 121 -16.09 8.15 5.32
N GLN A 122 -17.17 7.82 4.60
CA GLN A 122 -17.81 6.50 4.67
C GLN A 122 -17.39 5.71 3.43
N PRO A 123 -16.82 4.51 3.59
CA PRO A 123 -16.41 3.68 2.48
C PRO A 123 -17.59 3.30 1.57
N GLN A 124 -17.37 3.36 0.28
CA GLN A 124 -18.27 2.79 -0.73
C GLN A 124 -17.72 1.46 -1.25
N GLN A 125 -16.42 1.26 -1.11
CA GLN A 125 -15.71 0.05 -1.44
C GLN A 125 -14.75 -0.28 -0.31
N TRP A 126 -14.62 -1.56 0.00
CA TRP A 126 -13.69 -2.06 1.01
C TRP A 126 -12.52 -2.78 0.35
N GLU A 127 -11.35 -2.56 0.87
CA GLU A 127 -10.15 -3.29 0.48
C GLU A 127 -9.56 -3.99 1.70
N ILE A 128 -9.06 -5.22 1.50
CA ILE A 128 -8.38 -5.99 2.53
C ILE A 128 -7.06 -6.52 1.96
N TYR A 129 -6.00 -6.36 2.72
CA TYR A 129 -4.71 -6.95 2.44
C TYR A 129 -4.46 -8.16 3.31
N THR A 130 -3.91 -9.23 2.71
CA THR A 130 -3.58 -10.50 3.38
C THR A 130 -2.21 -11.00 2.90
N PRO A 131 -1.37 -11.57 3.78
CA PRO A 131 -0.10 -12.16 3.36
C PRO A 131 -0.29 -13.48 2.59
N ASP A 132 -1.41 -14.16 2.78
CA ASP A 132 -1.67 -15.49 2.24
C ASP A 132 -3.00 -15.53 1.45
N ASN A 133 -3.96 -16.32 1.89
CA ASN A 133 -5.25 -16.46 1.23
C ASN A 133 -6.38 -15.81 2.05
N ALA A 134 -7.52 -15.61 1.42
CA ALA A 134 -8.65 -14.92 2.01
C ALA A 134 -9.65 -15.84 2.74
N ASN A 135 -9.35 -17.13 2.92
CA ASN A 135 -10.32 -18.10 3.45
C ASN A 135 -10.79 -17.75 4.88
N ALA A 136 -9.92 -17.14 5.69
CA ALA A 136 -10.26 -16.70 7.04
C ALA A 136 -11.40 -15.66 7.07
N LEU A 137 -11.64 -14.92 5.98
CA LEU A 137 -12.75 -13.96 5.88
C LEU A 137 -14.11 -14.63 5.96
N ILE A 138 -14.23 -15.85 5.42
CA ILE A 138 -15.49 -16.60 5.43
C ILE A 138 -15.86 -17.01 6.85
N THR A 139 -14.90 -17.54 7.58
CA THR A 139 -15.15 -18.13 8.91
C THR A 139 -15.22 -17.11 10.02
N THR A 140 -14.42 -16.06 9.97
CA THR A 140 -14.23 -15.12 11.07
C THR A 140 -14.88 -13.76 10.82
N ALA A 141 -14.77 -13.21 9.61
CA ALA A 141 -15.21 -11.85 9.33
C ALA A 141 -16.62 -11.77 8.69
N LYS A 142 -17.34 -12.88 8.59
CA LYS A 142 -18.71 -12.93 8.03
C LYS A 142 -18.79 -12.32 6.63
N MET A 143 -17.83 -12.65 5.78
CA MET A 143 -17.77 -12.25 4.39
C MET A 143 -17.82 -13.50 3.52
N ILE A 144 -18.53 -13.43 2.39
CA ILE A 144 -18.66 -14.56 1.46
C ILE A 144 -18.13 -14.18 0.08
N PRO A 145 -17.47 -15.11 -0.65
CA PRO A 145 -16.99 -14.84 -2.00
C PRO A 145 -18.12 -14.42 -2.91
N ASP A 146 -17.94 -13.33 -3.64
CA ASP A 146 -18.90 -12.83 -4.61
C ASP A 146 -18.17 -11.98 -5.67
N ALA A 147 -18.28 -12.37 -6.96
CA ALA A 147 -17.60 -11.65 -8.04
C ALA A 147 -18.12 -10.21 -8.26
N ALA A 148 -19.34 -9.91 -7.78
CA ALA A 148 -19.95 -8.59 -7.80
C ALA A 148 -19.86 -7.87 -6.43
N GLY A 149 -19.19 -8.47 -5.43
CA GLY A 149 -19.11 -7.95 -4.08
C GLY A 149 -18.34 -6.62 -4.01
N GLU A 150 -18.51 -5.90 -2.91
CA GLU A 150 -17.92 -4.59 -2.65
C GLU A 150 -16.57 -4.66 -1.92
N ILE A 151 -16.09 -5.87 -1.54
CA ILE A 151 -14.86 -6.07 -0.79
C ILE A 151 -13.82 -6.69 -1.71
N TYR A 152 -12.75 -5.96 -1.98
CA TYR A 152 -11.62 -6.40 -2.80
C TYR A 152 -10.49 -6.91 -1.92
N VAL A 153 -9.96 -8.07 -2.23
CA VAL A 153 -8.88 -8.68 -1.45
C VAL A 153 -7.61 -8.74 -2.29
N TYR A 154 -6.54 -8.24 -1.70
CA TYR A 154 -5.22 -8.15 -2.32
C TYR A 154 -4.17 -8.87 -1.48
N LYS A 155 -3.14 -9.39 -2.15
CA LYS A 155 -1.96 -9.92 -1.50
C LYS A 155 -1.11 -8.78 -0.93
N GLN A 156 -0.79 -8.86 0.35
CA GLN A 156 0.17 -7.97 1.00
C GLN A 156 1.58 -8.17 0.43
N PHE A 157 2.32 -7.09 0.20
CA PHE A 157 3.70 -7.14 -0.30
C PHE A 157 4.73 -6.51 0.66
N TRP A 158 4.29 -6.01 1.80
CA TRP A 158 5.12 -5.48 2.89
C TRP A 158 5.12 -6.44 4.08
N GLN A 159 6.02 -6.22 5.05
CA GLN A 159 6.21 -7.13 6.19
C GLN A 159 5.64 -6.60 7.51
N GLU A 160 5.50 -5.28 7.64
CA GLU A 160 5.00 -4.63 8.83
C GLU A 160 3.53 -4.96 9.09
N ALA A 161 3.10 -4.90 10.36
CA ALA A 161 1.70 -5.04 10.72
C ALA A 161 0.90 -3.78 10.32
N GLY A 162 -0.33 -3.99 9.88
CA GLY A 162 -1.19 -2.91 9.41
C GLY A 162 -0.94 -2.53 7.95
N THR A 163 -1.79 -1.64 7.42
CA THR A 163 -1.62 -1.09 6.08
C THR A 163 -0.85 0.23 6.18
N PRO A 164 0.35 0.34 5.59
CA PRO A 164 1.13 1.56 5.63
C PRO A 164 0.38 2.75 5.01
N ILE A 165 0.53 3.94 5.60
CA ILE A 165 -0.16 5.17 5.13
C ILE A 165 0.17 5.45 3.66
N LEU A 166 1.37 5.16 3.21
CA LEU A 166 1.78 5.28 1.81
C LEU A 166 0.94 4.39 0.88
N VAL A 167 0.56 3.18 1.31
CA VAL A 167 -0.33 2.29 0.53
C VAL A 167 -1.76 2.84 0.54
N ILE A 168 -2.26 3.27 1.70
CA ILE A 168 -3.60 3.88 1.80
C ILE A 168 -3.71 5.10 0.88
N TYR A 169 -2.71 5.97 0.90
CA TYR A 169 -2.62 7.13 0.00
C TYR A 169 -2.72 6.74 -1.47
N ALA A 170 -1.96 5.73 -1.89
CA ALA A 170 -1.97 5.26 -3.27
C ALA A 170 -3.28 4.58 -3.67
N ASP A 171 -3.91 3.84 -2.75
CA ASP A 171 -5.20 3.22 -2.97
C ASP A 171 -6.30 4.27 -3.23
N LEU A 172 -6.33 5.34 -2.44
CA LEU A 172 -7.29 6.43 -2.62
C LEU A 172 -7.11 7.14 -3.97
N LEU A 173 -5.87 7.40 -4.37
CA LEU A 173 -5.60 8.04 -5.66
C LEU A 173 -5.98 7.16 -6.86
N ALA A 174 -5.88 5.81 -6.71
CA ALA A 174 -6.20 4.85 -7.76
C ALA A 174 -7.70 4.80 -8.11
N MET A 175 -8.57 5.30 -7.23
CA MET A 175 -10.03 5.24 -7.40
C MET A 175 -10.60 6.41 -8.24
N GLU A 176 -9.77 7.38 -8.65
CA GLU A 176 -10.16 8.54 -9.49
C GLU A 176 -11.37 9.35 -9.00
N ASP A 177 -11.66 9.32 -7.69
CA ASP A 177 -12.75 10.02 -7.02
C ASP A 177 -12.21 11.30 -6.35
N ASP A 178 -12.79 12.47 -6.66
CA ASP A 178 -12.32 13.74 -6.10
C ASP A 178 -12.47 13.82 -4.58
N ARG A 179 -13.49 13.18 -4.00
CA ARG A 179 -13.67 13.02 -2.55
C ARG A 179 -12.50 12.28 -1.92
N LEU A 180 -12.01 11.22 -2.58
CA LEU A 180 -10.89 10.42 -2.09
C LEU A 180 -9.55 11.12 -2.29
N LYS A 181 -9.39 11.93 -3.33
CA LYS A 181 -8.22 12.78 -3.51
C LYS A 181 -8.07 13.79 -2.37
N GLU A 182 -9.18 14.41 -1.92
CA GLU A 182 -9.13 15.30 -0.76
C GLU A 182 -8.61 14.58 0.50
N VAL A 183 -9.13 13.38 0.77
CA VAL A 183 -8.66 12.57 1.90
C VAL A 183 -7.20 12.18 1.73
N ALA A 184 -6.78 11.77 0.53
CA ALA A 184 -5.40 11.45 0.22
C ALA A 184 -4.45 12.63 0.55
N GLU A 185 -4.79 13.85 0.14
CA GLU A 185 -3.98 15.03 0.46
C GLU A 185 -3.94 15.33 1.97
N ARG A 186 -4.99 15.01 2.74
CA ARG A 186 -5.01 15.18 4.20
C ARG A 186 -4.10 14.18 4.93
N ILE A 187 -3.98 12.95 4.44
CA ILE A 187 -3.13 11.92 5.06
C ILE A 187 -1.67 11.97 4.57
N LYS A 188 -1.40 12.55 3.40
CA LYS A 188 -0.07 12.66 2.80
C LYS A 188 1.02 13.24 3.72
N PRO A 189 0.76 14.25 4.57
CA PRO A 189 1.77 14.77 5.51
C PRO A 189 2.25 13.77 6.56
N GLN A 190 1.53 12.66 6.75
CA GLN A 190 1.88 11.62 7.71
C GLN A 190 2.84 10.56 7.11
N ILE A 191 3.05 10.60 5.78
CA ILE A 191 4.01 9.76 5.09
C ILE A 191 5.41 10.40 5.26
#